data_5b832af5553df889317f279771c75fad
#
_entry.id   5b832af5553df889317f279771c75fad
#
_cell.length_a   1.000
_cell.length_b   1.000
_cell.length_c   1.000
_cell.angle_alpha   90.00
_cell.angle_beta   90.00
_cell.angle_gamma   90.00
#
_symmetry.space_group_name_H-M   'P 1'
#
loop_
_entity.id
_entity.type
_entity.pdbx_description
1 polymer ?
#
loop_
_entity_poly.entity_id
_entity_poly.type
_entity_poly.pdbx_seq_one_letter_code
_entity_poly.pdbx_strand_id
1 'polypeptide(L)'
;MENNPSNGLHEQLELTIAKGLNLIGKLAPFSDVVGIKKLERKIQQEVKFLEKFRNKNDQPKKKTLKEEHVKCSNLYNLEAVIEALEKCSNPVSVLQTFTFKSEENSGQVEEISSIDKKLCIDIVSSGGSVWNKVIARNPKSLNLNAVGGQEFGKKSILQQVEDYVECASQNLYQFYPPTINVIFHHGVSSVVANLVSKRGATFDGDIINLSIELDSEESDDESDNLVQNMSNRLKINEAIVDNKTLNIDITAMIAYVSALTNGFSNYVFRDNVLTVQAARERKNPVKIRLDSIFKDKNLITCESAVKDFKSIVDTLGGDGEKQRAKDFLENKLHAIVPDRISERVEKLGSSDQIKGRSKAIFGTGDAMKILTVTANQGFVRAAQSQGIRLAVIIHESSCLTESKMSTATEITIENKNA
;
A
#
# COMPACT_ATOMS: atom_id res chain seq x y z
N MET A 1 6.56 -10.86 55.29
CA MET A 1 7.31 -10.07 54.30
C MET A 1 6.31 -9.19 53.58
N GLU A 2 6.20 -7.93 53.97
CA GLU A 2 5.27 -6.98 53.35
C GLU A 2 5.75 -6.68 51.93
N ASN A 3 4.93 -7.06 50.95
CA ASN A 3 5.13 -6.66 49.55
C ASN A 3 4.92 -5.15 49.47
N ASN A 4 6.00 -4.41 49.40
CA ASN A 4 6.01 -2.96 49.25
C ASN A 4 5.44 -2.63 47.85
N PRO A 5 4.26 -1.97 47.72
CA PRO A 5 3.61 -1.73 46.41
C PRO A 5 4.48 -0.94 45.44
N SER A 6 5.51 -0.23 45.90
CA SER A 6 6.47 0.46 45.06
C SER A 6 7.43 -0.48 44.29
N ASN A 7 7.70 -1.69 44.79
CA ASN A 7 8.55 -2.66 44.12
C ASN A 7 7.85 -3.30 42.91
N GLY A 8 6.57 -3.62 43.04
CA GLY A 8 5.78 -4.19 41.94
C GLY A 8 5.61 -3.23 40.75
N LEU A 9 5.47 -1.92 41.02
CA LEU A 9 5.34 -0.92 39.96
C LEU A 9 6.67 -0.71 39.18
N HIS A 10 7.82 -0.78 39.86
CA HIS A 10 9.12 -0.71 39.18
C HIS A 10 9.41 -1.97 38.34
N GLU A 11 9.00 -3.14 38.80
CA GLU A 11 9.11 -4.37 38.02
C GLU A 11 8.24 -4.30 36.76
N GLN A 12 7.02 -3.80 36.86
CA GLN A 12 6.15 -3.56 35.70
C GLN A 12 6.75 -2.55 34.72
N LEU A 13 7.41 -1.49 35.21
CA LEU A 13 8.13 -0.53 34.38
C LEU A 13 9.24 -1.20 33.58
N GLU A 14 10.09 -2.01 34.23
CA GLU A 14 11.20 -2.72 33.56
C GLU A 14 10.66 -3.72 32.50
N LEU A 15 9.61 -4.47 32.83
CA LEU A 15 8.95 -5.36 31.87
C LEU A 15 8.40 -4.60 30.65
N THR A 16 7.81 -3.42 30.88
CA THR A 16 7.26 -2.59 29.80
C THR A 16 8.37 -2.00 28.91
N ILE A 17 9.48 -1.58 29.49
CA ILE A 17 10.66 -1.13 28.74
C ILE A 17 11.25 -2.28 27.91
N ALA A 18 11.45 -3.46 28.52
CA ALA A 18 11.95 -4.64 27.84
C ALA A 18 11.05 -5.05 26.67
N LYS A 19 9.73 -4.99 26.86
CA LYS A 19 8.72 -5.19 25.82
C LYS A 19 8.92 -4.21 24.66
N GLY A 20 9.07 -2.92 24.94
CA GLY A 20 9.32 -1.90 23.92
C GLY A 20 10.58 -2.18 23.09
N LEU A 21 11.66 -2.61 23.72
CA LEU A 21 12.92 -2.97 23.06
C LEU A 21 12.73 -4.23 22.17
N ASN A 22 11.99 -5.22 22.64
CA ASN A 22 11.66 -6.42 21.86
C ASN A 22 10.83 -6.06 20.61
N LEU A 23 9.87 -5.15 20.74
CA LEU A 23 9.05 -4.69 19.60
C LEU A 23 9.89 -4.07 18.49
N ILE A 24 10.96 -3.35 18.83
CA ILE A 24 11.90 -2.81 17.82
C ILE A 24 12.57 -3.96 17.04
N GLY A 25 12.98 -5.03 17.73
CA GLY A 25 13.57 -6.21 17.08
C GLY A 25 12.62 -6.89 16.09
N LYS A 26 11.31 -6.93 16.39
CA LYS A 26 10.28 -7.50 15.51
C LYS A 26 10.10 -6.72 14.19
N LEU A 27 10.59 -5.49 14.08
CA LEU A 27 10.49 -4.69 12.85
C LEU A 27 11.51 -5.06 11.77
N ALA A 28 12.55 -5.80 12.10
CA ALA A 28 13.64 -6.15 11.17
C ALA A 28 13.16 -6.81 9.84
N PRO A 29 12.20 -7.76 9.85
CA PRO A 29 11.67 -8.37 8.62
C PRO A 29 10.93 -7.39 7.71
N PHE A 30 10.51 -6.24 8.22
CA PHE A 30 9.69 -5.23 7.52
C PHE A 30 10.50 -4.01 7.09
N SER A 31 11.83 -4.11 7.00
CA SER A 31 12.73 -2.98 6.64
C SER A 31 12.34 -2.25 5.36
N ASP A 32 11.76 -2.97 4.40
CA ASP A 32 11.35 -2.45 3.09
C ASP A 32 9.95 -1.82 3.09
N VAL A 33 9.18 -1.97 4.17
CA VAL A 33 7.84 -1.40 4.31
C VAL A 33 7.94 0.10 4.58
N VAL A 34 7.27 0.91 3.76
CA VAL A 34 7.28 2.36 3.90
C VAL A 34 6.71 2.78 5.27
N GLY A 35 7.41 3.64 5.99
CA GLY A 35 6.97 4.13 7.31
C GLY A 35 7.44 3.30 8.50
N ILE A 36 8.12 2.18 8.30
CA ILE A 36 8.65 1.34 9.39
C ILE A 36 9.55 2.13 10.33
N LYS A 37 10.44 2.99 9.81
CA LYS A 37 11.28 3.88 10.62
C LYS A 37 10.46 4.88 11.45
N LYS A 38 9.25 5.27 11.00
CA LYS A 38 8.35 6.13 11.76
C LYS A 38 7.72 5.36 12.93
N LEU A 39 7.35 4.09 12.70
CA LEU A 39 6.84 3.20 13.73
C LEU A 39 7.92 2.92 14.80
N GLU A 40 9.13 2.58 14.37
CA GLU A 40 10.28 2.39 15.24
C GLU A 40 10.55 3.61 16.14
N ARG A 41 10.58 4.82 15.56
CA ARG A 41 10.78 6.07 16.32
C ARG A 41 9.68 6.28 17.36
N LYS A 42 8.42 5.93 17.08
CA LYS A 42 7.34 6.02 18.05
C LYS A 42 7.59 5.07 19.24
N ILE A 43 8.02 3.84 18.99
CA ILE A 43 8.35 2.88 20.05
C ILE A 43 9.53 3.41 20.88
N GLN A 44 10.59 3.88 20.22
CA GLN A 44 11.76 4.47 20.90
C GLN A 44 11.40 5.68 21.77
N GLN A 45 10.44 6.50 21.33
CA GLN A 45 9.95 7.65 22.11
C GLN A 45 9.23 7.21 23.39
N GLU A 46 8.38 6.17 23.30
CA GLU A 46 7.71 5.60 24.46
C GLU A 46 8.70 4.96 25.44
N VAL A 47 9.65 4.17 24.93
CA VAL A 47 10.71 3.58 25.76
C VAL A 47 11.51 4.67 26.48
N LYS A 48 11.98 5.70 25.78
CA LYS A 48 12.70 6.85 26.37
C LYS A 48 11.86 7.61 27.39
N PHE A 49 10.54 7.68 27.19
CA PHE A 49 9.65 8.28 28.17
C PHE A 49 9.61 7.45 29.46
N LEU A 50 9.47 6.14 29.36
CA LEU A 50 9.47 5.22 30.51
C LEU A 50 10.83 5.18 31.23
N GLU A 51 11.93 5.19 30.50
CA GLU A 51 13.29 5.22 31.07
C GLU A 51 13.56 6.41 31.99
N LYS A 52 12.87 7.56 31.79
CA LYS A 52 12.97 8.71 32.71
C LYS A 52 12.54 8.40 34.14
N PHE A 53 11.74 7.36 34.34
CA PHE A 53 11.30 6.92 35.67
C PHE A 53 12.16 5.81 36.24
N ARG A 54 13.11 5.25 35.50
CA ARG A 54 13.97 4.14 35.87
C ARG A 54 14.97 4.49 36.96
N ASN A 55 15.60 5.67 36.86
CA ASN A 55 16.71 6.06 37.75
C ASN A 55 16.26 6.82 39.00
N LYS A 56 16.40 6.19 40.18
CA LYS A 56 16.00 6.75 41.46
C LYS A 56 17.02 7.75 42.08
N ASN A 57 18.29 7.81 41.58
CA ASN A 57 19.38 8.28 42.46
C ASN A 57 19.98 9.65 42.23
N ASP A 58 19.67 10.46 41.20
CA ASP A 58 20.54 11.61 40.93
C ASP A 58 19.94 13.00 40.66
N GLN A 59 18.67 13.31 40.95
CA GLN A 59 18.25 14.72 40.86
C GLN A 59 17.00 15.06 41.70
N PRO A 60 16.96 16.26 42.38
CA PRO A 60 15.92 16.65 43.35
C PRO A 60 14.57 17.10 42.72
N LYS A 61 14.37 16.98 41.42
CA LYS A 61 13.12 17.37 40.71
C LYS A 61 12.53 16.21 39.91
N LYS A 62 12.44 14.99 40.45
CA LYS A 62 11.90 13.83 39.71
C LYS A 62 10.41 13.75 39.81
N LYS A 63 9.77 13.47 38.63
CA LYS A 63 8.38 13.04 38.55
C LYS A 63 8.28 11.66 39.20
N THR A 64 7.43 11.51 40.18
CA THR A 64 7.14 10.22 40.83
C THR A 64 6.52 9.26 39.81
N LEU A 65 7.02 8.02 39.75
CA LEU A 65 6.42 6.98 38.93
C LEU A 65 4.98 6.74 39.44
N LYS A 66 4.03 6.85 38.53
CA LYS A 66 2.60 6.53 38.79
C LYS A 66 2.21 5.32 37.97
N GLU A 67 1.24 4.56 38.46
CA GLU A 67 0.68 3.40 37.77
C GLU A 67 0.17 3.74 36.36
N GLU A 68 -0.40 4.94 36.21
CA GLU A 68 -0.89 5.48 34.95
C GLU A 68 0.21 5.57 33.88
N HIS A 69 1.46 5.88 34.25
CA HIS A 69 2.58 5.99 33.30
C HIS A 69 2.88 4.64 32.62
N VAL A 70 2.67 3.54 33.31
CA VAL A 70 2.90 2.19 32.79
C VAL A 70 1.64 1.66 32.09
N LYS A 71 0.47 1.75 32.74
CA LYS A 71 -0.80 1.22 32.20
C LYS A 71 -1.31 1.99 30.98
N CYS A 72 -1.06 3.29 30.87
CA CYS A 72 -1.47 4.14 29.75
C CYS A 72 -0.39 4.30 28.68
N SER A 73 0.67 3.51 28.71
CA SER A 73 1.71 3.55 27.68
C SER A 73 1.12 3.17 26.31
N ASN A 74 1.50 3.96 25.29
CA ASN A 74 1.09 3.68 23.91
C ASN A 74 1.75 2.42 23.33
N LEU A 75 2.69 1.80 24.03
CA LEU A 75 3.34 0.54 23.61
C LEU A 75 2.33 -0.58 23.36
N TYR A 76 1.22 -0.64 24.11
CA TYR A 76 0.15 -1.63 23.89
C TYR A 76 -0.52 -1.46 22.52
N ASN A 77 -0.76 -0.21 22.10
CA ASN A 77 -1.32 0.05 20.77
C ASN A 77 -0.29 -0.22 19.65
N LEU A 78 0.99 0.15 19.88
CA LEU A 78 2.07 -0.11 18.92
C LEU A 78 2.34 -1.60 18.76
N GLU A 79 2.24 -2.39 19.83
CA GLU A 79 2.31 -3.85 19.79
C GLU A 79 1.19 -4.43 18.92
N ALA A 80 -0.05 -4.02 19.15
CA ALA A 80 -1.18 -4.48 18.34
C ALA A 80 -0.99 -4.16 16.85
N VAL A 81 -0.39 -2.99 16.52
CA VAL A 81 -0.06 -2.65 15.12
C VAL A 81 1.01 -3.58 14.55
N ILE A 82 2.03 -3.96 15.34
CA ILE A 82 3.08 -4.87 14.88
C ILE A 82 2.52 -6.28 14.68
N GLU A 83 1.73 -6.79 15.62
CA GLU A 83 1.10 -8.12 15.48
C GLU A 83 0.12 -8.18 14.30
N ALA A 84 -0.61 -7.09 14.05
CA ALA A 84 -1.44 -6.97 12.86
C ALA A 84 -0.58 -6.95 11.58
N LEU A 85 0.57 -6.26 11.60
CA LEU A 85 1.49 -6.20 10.46
C LEU A 85 2.08 -7.59 10.14
N GLU A 86 2.43 -8.38 11.16
CA GLU A 86 2.93 -9.77 11.02
C GLU A 86 1.90 -10.68 10.33
N LYS A 87 0.60 -10.41 10.50
CA LYS A 87 -0.51 -11.19 9.90
C LYS A 87 -0.95 -10.68 8.53
N CYS A 88 -0.61 -9.43 8.18
CA CYS A 88 -1.03 -8.83 6.92
C CYS A 88 -0.32 -9.43 5.71
N SER A 89 -1.07 -9.73 4.65
CA SER A 89 -0.50 -10.14 3.37
C SER A 89 0.07 -8.94 2.61
N ASN A 90 1.29 -9.06 2.08
CA ASN A 90 1.96 -8.06 1.24
C ASN A 90 1.80 -6.60 1.77
N PRO A 91 2.34 -6.28 2.96
CA PRO A 91 2.26 -4.95 3.53
C PRO A 91 3.12 -3.97 2.71
N VAL A 92 2.54 -2.81 2.39
CA VAL A 92 3.17 -1.75 1.58
C VAL A 92 3.66 -0.61 2.44
N SER A 93 2.83 -0.20 3.42
CA SER A 93 3.20 0.91 4.30
C SER A 93 2.52 0.83 5.65
N VAL A 94 3.15 1.47 6.64
CA VAL A 94 2.60 1.69 7.99
C VAL A 94 2.57 3.17 8.31
N LEU A 95 1.58 3.59 9.11
CA LEU A 95 1.39 4.98 9.53
C LEU A 95 1.42 5.98 8.36
N GLN A 96 0.89 5.58 7.22
CA GLN A 96 0.82 6.42 6.02
C GLN A 96 -0.33 7.42 6.16
N THR A 97 -0.05 8.69 5.82
CA THR A 97 -1.06 9.76 5.86
C THR A 97 -1.63 10.00 4.47
N PHE A 98 -2.96 10.04 4.39
CA PHE A 98 -3.72 10.41 3.21
C PHE A 98 -4.51 11.69 3.48
N THR A 99 -4.78 12.45 2.43
CA THR A 99 -5.62 13.66 2.49
C THR A 99 -6.95 13.39 1.80
N PHE A 100 -8.01 13.98 2.30
CA PHE A 100 -9.34 13.91 1.72
C PHE A 100 -10.14 15.16 2.08
N LYS A 101 -11.14 15.47 1.27
CA LYS A 101 -12.07 16.58 1.51
C LYS A 101 -13.29 16.04 2.25
N SER A 102 -13.65 16.65 3.34
CA SER A 102 -14.87 16.31 4.08
C SER A 102 -15.81 17.51 4.06
N GLU A 103 -17.08 17.23 3.84
CA GLU A 103 -18.14 18.24 3.91
C GLU A 103 -18.54 18.41 5.39
N GLU A 104 -18.36 19.59 5.94
CA GLU A 104 -18.95 19.92 7.23
C GLU A 104 -20.29 20.64 7.00
N ASN A 105 -21.38 20.02 7.45
CA ASN A 105 -22.66 20.67 7.58
C ASN A 105 -22.56 21.72 8.71
N SER A 106 -22.07 22.92 8.40
CA SER A 106 -22.26 24.07 9.27
C SER A 106 -23.74 24.46 9.17
N GLY A 107 -24.50 24.16 10.21
CA GLY A 107 -25.96 24.35 10.29
C GLY A 107 -26.47 25.81 10.19
N GLN A 108 -25.73 26.68 9.52
CA GLN A 108 -26.18 28.06 9.19
C GLN A 108 -25.49 28.49 7.89
N VAL A 109 -26.36 28.71 6.86
CA VAL A 109 -26.06 29.34 5.55
C VAL A 109 -25.37 28.41 4.52
N GLU A 110 -25.89 28.43 3.28
CA GLU A 110 -25.66 27.59 2.08
C GLU A 110 -24.27 27.66 1.44
N GLU A 111 -23.19 27.79 2.18
CA GLU A 111 -21.84 27.61 1.67
C GLU A 111 -21.24 26.32 2.20
N ILE A 112 -21.27 25.26 1.37
CA ILE A 112 -20.57 24.02 1.62
C ILE A 112 -19.06 24.31 1.49
N SER A 113 -18.37 24.56 2.60
CA SER A 113 -16.92 24.66 2.63
C SER A 113 -16.31 23.27 2.78
N SER A 114 -15.61 22.81 1.76
CA SER A 114 -14.83 21.58 1.86
C SER A 114 -13.54 21.84 2.63
N ILE A 115 -13.31 21.08 3.72
CA ILE A 115 -12.10 21.17 4.53
C ILE A 115 -11.17 20.02 4.18
N ASP A 116 -9.89 20.33 3.91
CA ASP A 116 -8.86 19.32 3.71
C ASP A 116 -8.50 18.64 5.05
N LYS A 117 -8.90 17.38 5.20
CA LYS A 117 -8.58 16.53 6.35
C LYS A 117 -7.41 15.60 6.03
N LYS A 118 -6.67 15.21 7.09
CA LYS A 118 -5.58 14.23 7.00
C LYS A 118 -5.92 13.02 7.86
N LEU A 119 -5.79 11.84 7.28
CA LEU A 119 -6.03 10.57 7.96
C LEU A 119 -4.77 9.71 7.92
N CYS A 120 -4.36 9.22 9.08
CA CYS A 120 -3.22 8.31 9.21
C CYS A 120 -3.75 6.87 9.23
N ILE A 121 -3.39 6.08 8.21
CA ILE A 121 -3.74 4.67 8.11
C ILE A 121 -2.68 3.84 8.84
N ASP A 122 -3.12 2.93 9.73
CA ASP A 122 -2.20 2.16 10.55
C ASP A 122 -1.37 1.20 9.69
N ILE A 123 -2.00 0.40 8.80
CA ILE A 123 -1.31 -0.50 7.88
C ILE A 123 -2.02 -0.49 6.52
N VAL A 124 -1.25 -0.31 5.45
CA VAL A 124 -1.70 -0.53 4.06
C VAL A 124 -1.14 -1.86 3.60
N SER A 125 -2.00 -2.81 3.24
CA SER A 125 -1.64 -4.18 2.88
C SER A 125 -2.23 -4.63 1.55
N SER A 126 -2.03 -5.90 1.17
CA SER A 126 -2.49 -6.48 -0.09
C SER A 126 -2.08 -5.63 -1.30
N GLY A 127 -0.80 -5.18 -1.32
CA GLY A 127 -0.26 -4.35 -2.37
C GLY A 127 -0.80 -2.91 -2.42
N GLY A 128 -1.71 -2.51 -1.52
CA GLY A 128 -2.33 -1.18 -1.47
C GLY A 128 -3.86 -1.19 -1.46
N SER A 129 -4.47 -2.36 -1.70
CA SER A 129 -5.94 -2.50 -1.83
C SER A 129 -6.68 -2.61 -0.50
N VAL A 130 -5.98 -2.84 0.62
CA VAL A 130 -6.58 -2.96 1.95
C VAL A 130 -5.96 -1.97 2.91
N TRP A 131 -6.79 -1.19 3.58
CA TRP A 131 -6.42 -0.28 4.64
C TRP A 131 -6.88 -0.81 5.98
N ASN A 132 -5.94 -1.13 6.86
CA ASN A 132 -6.23 -1.70 8.16
C ASN A 132 -6.20 -0.61 9.24
N LYS A 133 -7.26 -0.55 10.04
CA LYS A 133 -7.35 0.18 11.29
C LYS A 133 -7.17 -0.78 12.45
N VAL A 134 -6.17 -0.56 13.29
CA VAL A 134 -5.92 -1.42 14.45
C VAL A 134 -6.51 -0.81 15.72
N ILE A 135 -7.27 -1.59 16.46
CA ILE A 135 -7.93 -1.22 17.71
C ILE A 135 -7.45 -2.12 18.83
N ALA A 136 -6.68 -1.55 19.76
CA ALA A 136 -6.16 -2.22 20.95
C ALA A 136 -6.98 -1.92 22.21
N ARG A 137 -8.16 -1.29 22.09
CA ARG A 137 -9.02 -0.95 23.22
C ARG A 137 -9.76 -2.17 23.72
N ASN A 138 -10.10 -2.15 25.04
CA ASN A 138 -10.94 -3.17 25.66
C ASN A 138 -12.33 -3.18 25.02
N PRO A 139 -12.90 -4.34 24.68
CA PRO A 139 -14.23 -4.49 24.08
C PRO A 139 -15.36 -3.85 24.86
N LYS A 140 -15.33 -3.87 26.21
CA LYS A 140 -16.33 -3.20 27.05
C LYS A 140 -16.34 -1.68 26.83
N SER A 141 -15.15 -1.06 26.78
CA SER A 141 -15.01 0.38 26.51
C SER A 141 -15.44 0.76 25.09
N LEU A 142 -15.18 -0.11 24.11
CA LEU A 142 -15.63 0.09 22.72
C LEU A 142 -17.14 0.08 22.61
N ASN A 143 -17.79 -0.85 23.31
CA ASN A 143 -19.23 -1.00 23.30
C ASN A 143 -19.94 0.22 23.89
N LEU A 144 -19.48 0.70 25.06
CA LEU A 144 -19.99 1.92 25.70
C LEU A 144 -19.89 3.14 24.79
N ASN A 145 -18.75 3.32 24.09
CA ASN A 145 -18.53 4.44 23.18
C ASN A 145 -19.32 4.33 21.85
N ALA A 146 -19.70 3.12 21.45
CA ALA A 146 -20.45 2.90 20.21
C ALA A 146 -21.97 3.09 20.40
N VAL A 147 -22.48 2.79 21.60
CA VAL A 147 -23.93 2.74 21.87
C VAL A 147 -24.49 4.03 22.50
N GLY A 148 -23.66 4.96 23.00
CA GLY A 148 -24.23 6.20 23.53
C GLY A 148 -23.37 7.06 24.45
N GLY A 149 -22.15 6.66 24.74
CA GLY A 149 -21.25 7.46 25.57
C GLY A 149 -20.29 8.31 24.75
N GLN A 150 -20.68 9.51 24.36
CA GLN A 150 -19.68 10.46 23.81
C GLN A 150 -18.75 10.91 24.96
N GLU A 151 -17.55 10.33 25.02
CA GLU A 151 -16.43 11.01 25.72
C GLU A 151 -16.13 12.30 24.95
N PHE A 152 -16.30 13.44 25.60
CA PHE A 152 -15.98 14.75 25.04
C PHE A 152 -14.58 14.74 24.40
N GLY A 153 -14.51 15.02 23.08
CA GLY A 153 -13.27 15.25 22.34
C GLY A 153 -12.62 14.04 21.65
N LYS A 154 -13.16 12.80 21.76
CA LYS A 154 -12.65 11.64 21.04
C LYS A 154 -13.68 11.10 20.05
N LYS A 155 -13.30 10.95 18.79
CA LYS A 155 -14.13 10.29 17.76
C LYS A 155 -14.45 8.85 18.17
N SER A 156 -15.71 8.46 18.05
CA SER A 156 -16.14 7.07 18.22
C SER A 156 -15.48 6.17 17.16
N ILE A 157 -15.44 4.87 17.37
CA ILE A 157 -14.93 3.93 16.37
C ILE A 157 -15.73 4.02 15.07
N LEU A 158 -17.02 4.28 15.16
CA LEU A 158 -17.90 4.39 13.99
C LEU A 158 -17.58 5.63 13.16
N GLN A 159 -17.36 6.78 13.79
CA GLN A 159 -16.88 8.00 13.10
C GLN A 159 -15.51 7.81 12.49
N GLN A 160 -14.60 7.07 13.13
CA GLN A 160 -13.30 6.76 12.55
C GLN A 160 -13.44 5.88 11.29
N VAL A 161 -14.35 4.89 11.30
CA VAL A 161 -14.63 4.05 10.12
C VAL A 161 -15.22 4.89 8.99
N GLU A 162 -16.13 5.81 9.28
CA GLU A 162 -16.69 6.74 8.29
C GLU A 162 -15.60 7.60 7.66
N ASP A 163 -14.68 8.19 8.45
CA ASP A 163 -13.52 8.93 7.94
C ASP A 163 -12.64 8.05 7.03
N TYR A 164 -12.44 6.76 7.38
CA TYR A 164 -11.65 5.82 6.58
C TYR A 164 -12.32 5.53 5.23
N VAL A 165 -13.63 5.27 5.23
CA VAL A 165 -14.41 5.00 4.01
C VAL A 165 -14.45 6.22 3.11
N GLU A 166 -14.69 7.42 3.66
CA GLU A 166 -14.70 8.68 2.92
C GLU A 166 -13.31 8.97 2.33
N CYS A 167 -12.25 8.80 3.12
CA CYS A 167 -10.88 8.97 2.66
C CYS A 167 -10.54 7.96 1.54
N ALA A 168 -10.93 6.70 1.67
CA ALA A 168 -10.68 5.66 0.68
C ALA A 168 -11.39 5.94 -0.65
N SER A 169 -12.62 6.48 -0.61
CA SER A 169 -13.38 6.83 -1.82
C SER A 169 -12.68 7.88 -2.68
N GLN A 170 -11.86 8.74 -2.05
CA GLN A 170 -11.09 9.80 -2.71
C GLN A 170 -9.64 9.41 -3.01
N ASN A 171 -9.15 8.27 -2.48
CA ASN A 171 -7.78 7.77 -2.65
C ASN A 171 -7.79 6.38 -3.29
N LEU A 172 -8.26 6.30 -4.52
CA LEU A 172 -8.42 5.05 -5.24
C LEU A 172 -7.07 4.31 -5.43
N TYR A 173 -7.11 3.00 -5.24
CA TYR A 173 -6.06 2.07 -5.63
C TYR A 173 -6.53 1.28 -6.84
N GLN A 174 -5.77 1.32 -7.94
CA GLN A 174 -6.10 0.64 -9.20
C GLN A 174 -7.58 0.86 -9.62
N PHE A 175 -8.04 2.11 -9.55
CA PHE A 175 -9.39 2.59 -9.89
C PHE A 175 -10.50 2.30 -8.87
N TYR A 176 -10.23 1.60 -7.77
CA TYR A 176 -11.22 1.25 -6.75
C TYR A 176 -10.84 1.82 -5.38
N PRO A 177 -11.83 2.15 -4.55
CA PRO A 177 -11.57 2.46 -3.15
C PRO A 177 -10.91 1.26 -2.46
N PRO A 178 -9.83 1.47 -1.68
CA PRO A 178 -9.31 0.43 -0.81
C PRO A 178 -10.38 -0.10 0.14
N THR A 179 -10.37 -1.39 0.37
CA THR A 179 -11.23 -2.02 1.38
C THR A 179 -10.76 -1.62 2.78
N ILE A 180 -11.67 -1.17 3.62
CA ILE A 180 -11.37 -0.86 5.02
C ILE A 180 -11.55 -2.11 5.86
N ASN A 181 -10.51 -2.47 6.61
CA ASN A 181 -10.54 -3.59 7.55
C ASN A 181 -10.21 -3.09 8.96
N VAL A 182 -11.06 -3.38 9.94
CA VAL A 182 -10.85 -2.99 11.34
C VAL A 182 -10.38 -4.22 12.12
N ILE A 183 -9.16 -4.18 12.62
CA ILE A 183 -8.54 -5.28 13.38
C ILE A 183 -8.73 -4.99 14.86
N PHE A 184 -9.55 -5.79 15.52
CA PHE A 184 -9.81 -5.71 16.97
C PHE A 184 -8.88 -6.67 17.74
N HIS A 185 -7.79 -6.14 18.27
CA HIS A 185 -6.74 -6.93 18.92
C HIS A 185 -7.23 -7.74 20.13
N HIS A 186 -8.18 -7.20 20.89
CA HIS A 186 -8.76 -7.85 22.07
C HIS A 186 -10.18 -8.37 21.84
N GLY A 187 -10.58 -8.52 20.56
CA GLY A 187 -11.93 -8.90 20.18
C GLY A 187 -12.92 -7.73 20.19
N VAL A 188 -14.16 -8.02 19.82
CA VAL A 188 -15.23 -7.04 19.60
C VAL A 188 -16.59 -7.64 19.97
N SER A 189 -17.55 -6.81 20.42
CA SER A 189 -18.93 -7.27 20.58
C SER A 189 -19.61 -7.43 19.22
N SER A 190 -20.59 -8.35 19.12
CA SER A 190 -21.40 -8.54 17.92
C SER A 190 -22.07 -7.23 17.46
N VAL A 191 -22.53 -6.41 18.39
CA VAL A 191 -23.16 -5.11 18.11
C VAL A 191 -22.18 -4.16 17.40
N VAL A 192 -20.96 -3.98 17.93
CA VAL A 192 -19.96 -3.10 17.32
C VAL A 192 -19.49 -3.65 15.97
N ALA A 193 -19.29 -4.97 15.86
CA ALA A 193 -18.93 -5.63 14.60
C ALA A 193 -19.97 -5.37 13.50
N ASN A 194 -21.26 -5.53 13.83
CA ASN A 194 -22.36 -5.23 12.93
C ASN A 194 -22.42 -3.76 12.49
N LEU A 195 -22.22 -2.84 13.45
CA LEU A 195 -22.22 -1.39 13.15
C LEU A 195 -21.06 -1.00 12.25
N VAL A 196 -19.87 -1.59 12.40
CA VAL A 196 -18.71 -1.41 11.53
C VAL A 196 -19.00 -1.92 10.12
N SER A 197 -19.59 -3.13 10.02
CA SER A 197 -19.96 -3.73 8.72
C SER A 197 -21.03 -2.93 7.98
N LYS A 198 -22.06 -2.42 8.69
CA LYS A 198 -23.10 -1.54 8.12
C LYS A 198 -22.49 -0.24 7.52
N ARG A 199 -21.31 0.21 7.97
CA ARG A 199 -20.59 1.38 7.46
C ARG A 199 -19.63 1.10 6.31
N GLY A 200 -19.61 -0.12 5.79
CA GLY A 200 -18.82 -0.49 4.61
C GLY A 200 -17.39 -0.93 4.92
N ALA A 201 -17.06 -1.23 6.17
CA ALA A 201 -15.79 -1.82 6.55
C ALA A 201 -15.94 -3.32 6.87
N THR A 202 -14.88 -4.09 6.65
CA THR A 202 -14.74 -5.46 7.20
C THR A 202 -14.09 -5.40 8.57
N PHE A 203 -14.15 -6.47 9.32
CA PHE A 203 -13.45 -6.56 10.60
C PHE A 203 -12.74 -7.91 10.76
N ASP A 204 -11.71 -7.91 11.60
CA ASP A 204 -10.94 -9.08 12.03
C ASP A 204 -10.81 -9.03 13.57
N GLY A 205 -10.99 -10.18 14.24
CA GLY A 205 -10.95 -10.33 15.68
C GLY A 205 -12.08 -11.21 16.23
N ASP A 206 -11.88 -11.76 17.42
CA ASP A 206 -12.85 -12.64 18.08
C ASP A 206 -14.12 -11.88 18.48
N ILE A 207 -15.27 -12.49 18.24
CA ILE A 207 -16.54 -11.97 18.74
C ILE A 207 -16.71 -12.38 20.20
N ILE A 208 -16.81 -11.37 21.06
CA ILE A 208 -16.98 -11.56 22.50
C ILE A 208 -18.42 -11.28 22.88
N ASN A 209 -19.09 -12.26 23.49
CA ASN A 209 -20.39 -12.07 24.08
C ASN A 209 -20.23 -11.24 25.37
N LEU A 210 -20.48 -9.95 25.29
CA LEU A 210 -20.62 -9.09 26.45
C LEU A 210 -22.08 -9.20 26.88
N SER A 211 -22.32 -9.91 27.97
CA SER A 211 -23.63 -9.84 28.67
C SER A 211 -23.81 -8.41 29.16
N ILE A 212 -24.53 -7.62 28.39
CA ILE A 212 -25.02 -6.31 28.79
C ILE A 212 -26.37 -6.59 29.45
N GLU A 213 -26.46 -6.41 30.76
CA GLU A 213 -27.73 -6.18 31.41
C GLU A 213 -28.28 -4.85 30.87
N LEU A 214 -28.96 -4.91 29.75
CA LEU A 214 -29.83 -3.86 29.25
C LEU A 214 -31.22 -4.49 29.16
N ASP A 215 -32.09 -4.11 30.09
CA ASP A 215 -33.53 -4.30 29.96
C ASP A 215 -34.00 -3.63 28.66
N SER A 216 -34.17 -4.42 27.61
CA SER A 216 -35.06 -4.13 26.50
C SER A 216 -35.20 -5.38 25.62
N GLU A 217 -36.40 -5.95 25.70
CA GLU A 217 -36.92 -6.96 24.80
C GLU A 217 -36.88 -6.42 23.36
N GLU A 218 -36.12 -7.08 22.45
CA GLU A 218 -36.46 -7.10 21.03
C GLU A 218 -35.64 -8.19 20.28
N SER A 219 -36.39 -9.18 19.87
CA SER A 219 -36.37 -10.12 18.72
C SER A 219 -35.05 -10.67 18.13
N ASP A 220 -35.01 -12.01 18.15
CA ASP A 220 -33.97 -12.94 17.68
C ASP A 220 -33.95 -13.19 16.14
N ASP A 221 -34.42 -12.29 15.30
CA ASP A 221 -34.63 -12.60 13.86
C ASP A 221 -33.60 -12.01 12.86
N GLU A 222 -32.52 -11.37 13.32
CA GLU A 222 -31.58 -10.69 12.42
C GLU A 222 -30.25 -11.42 12.10
N SER A 223 -29.98 -12.59 12.70
CA SER A 223 -28.67 -13.24 12.54
C SER A 223 -28.46 -13.88 11.16
N ASP A 224 -29.51 -14.42 10.54
CA ASP A 224 -29.41 -15.12 9.25
C ASP A 224 -29.30 -14.18 8.04
N ASN A 225 -29.80 -12.94 8.16
CA ASN A 225 -29.66 -11.92 7.12
C ASN A 225 -28.23 -11.33 7.00
N LEU A 226 -27.42 -11.42 8.04
CA LEU A 226 -26.06 -10.88 8.08
C LEU A 226 -25.06 -11.71 7.27
N VAL A 227 -25.15 -13.04 7.35
CA VAL A 227 -24.29 -13.97 6.58
C VAL A 227 -24.58 -13.85 5.07
N GLN A 228 -25.84 -13.68 4.71
CA GLN A 228 -26.29 -13.51 3.31
C GLN A 228 -25.82 -12.15 2.74
N ASN A 229 -25.85 -11.07 3.54
CA ASN A 229 -25.37 -9.75 3.13
C ASN A 229 -23.84 -9.67 3.05
N MET A 230 -23.09 -10.40 3.88
CA MET A 230 -21.63 -10.53 3.74
C MET A 230 -21.24 -11.27 2.47
N SER A 231 -21.90 -12.37 2.14
CA SER A 231 -21.70 -13.13 0.90
C SER A 231 -22.02 -12.29 -0.35
N ASN A 232 -23.06 -11.47 -0.31
CA ASN A 232 -23.43 -10.60 -1.43
C ASN A 232 -22.50 -9.39 -1.58
N ARG A 233 -21.93 -8.84 -0.48
CA ARG A 233 -20.94 -7.75 -0.54
C ARG A 233 -19.56 -8.25 -0.96
N LEU A 234 -19.13 -9.45 -0.57
CA LEU A 234 -17.95 -10.11 -1.12
C LEU A 234 -18.09 -10.33 -2.64
N LYS A 235 -19.28 -10.70 -3.14
CA LYS A 235 -19.57 -10.80 -4.56
C LYS A 235 -19.59 -9.46 -5.31
N ILE A 236 -19.94 -8.34 -4.64
CA ILE A 236 -19.90 -7.00 -5.24
C ILE A 236 -18.46 -6.48 -5.35
N ASN A 237 -17.55 -6.87 -4.46
CA ASN A 237 -16.12 -6.55 -4.57
C ASN A 237 -15.35 -7.46 -5.56
N GLU A 238 -15.93 -8.60 -5.97
CA GLU A 238 -15.46 -9.38 -7.12
C GLU A 238 -15.94 -8.83 -8.46
N ALA A 239 -16.82 -7.81 -8.45
CA ALA A 239 -17.24 -7.12 -9.66
C ALA A 239 -16.11 -6.27 -10.22
N ILE A 240 -15.16 -6.95 -10.87
CA ILE A 240 -14.65 -6.56 -12.16
C ILE A 240 -13.65 -5.40 -12.11
N VAL A 241 -12.46 -5.66 -11.61
CA VAL A 241 -11.28 -5.25 -12.38
C VAL A 241 -11.25 -6.20 -13.56
N ASP A 242 -11.39 -5.71 -14.77
CA ASP A 242 -10.99 -6.48 -15.94
C ASP A 242 -9.45 -6.63 -15.89
N ASN A 243 -9.00 -7.48 -14.96
CA ASN A 243 -7.61 -7.88 -14.81
C ASN A 243 -7.10 -8.67 -16.02
N LYS A 244 -7.94 -8.82 -17.05
CA LYS A 244 -7.62 -9.55 -18.27
C LYS A 244 -6.90 -8.67 -19.30
N THR A 245 -7.05 -7.34 -19.22
CA THR A 245 -6.46 -6.43 -20.22
C THR A 245 -5.37 -5.56 -19.56
N LEU A 246 -4.23 -5.40 -20.25
CA LEU A 246 -3.10 -4.57 -19.84
C LEU A 246 -2.76 -3.58 -20.96
N ASN A 247 -2.53 -2.33 -20.60
CA ASN A 247 -1.93 -1.32 -21.46
C ASN A 247 -0.40 -1.41 -21.40
N ILE A 248 0.25 -1.55 -22.54
CA ILE A 248 1.69 -1.76 -22.62
C ILE A 248 2.38 -0.47 -23.04
N ASP A 249 3.23 0.07 -22.16
CA ASP A 249 4.06 1.24 -22.45
C ASP A 249 5.25 0.86 -23.36
N ILE A 250 5.80 1.85 -24.06
CA ILE A 250 6.99 1.71 -24.93
C ILE A 250 8.14 1.05 -24.15
N THR A 251 8.35 1.42 -22.90
CA THR A 251 9.44 0.86 -22.08
C THR A 251 9.28 -0.62 -21.82
N ALA A 252 8.05 -1.12 -21.72
CA ALA A 252 7.77 -2.54 -21.58
C ALA A 252 7.96 -3.29 -22.91
N MET A 253 7.54 -2.69 -24.03
CA MET A 253 7.78 -3.26 -25.36
C MET A 253 9.29 -3.35 -25.66
N ILE A 254 10.05 -2.29 -25.40
CA ILE A 254 11.52 -2.26 -25.55
C ILE A 254 12.17 -3.34 -24.67
N ALA A 255 11.80 -3.41 -23.40
CA ALA A 255 12.34 -4.42 -22.49
C ALA A 255 12.03 -5.84 -22.96
N TYR A 256 10.86 -6.08 -23.53
CA TYR A 256 10.46 -7.41 -24.00
C TYR A 256 11.27 -7.88 -25.21
N VAL A 257 11.62 -6.98 -26.14
CA VAL A 257 12.30 -7.32 -27.40
C VAL A 257 13.82 -7.15 -27.34
N SER A 258 14.35 -6.48 -26.33
CA SER A 258 15.79 -6.24 -26.16
C SER A 258 16.60 -7.54 -26.20
N ALA A 259 17.76 -7.51 -26.86
CA ALA A 259 18.70 -8.62 -26.83
C ALA A 259 19.10 -8.97 -25.39
N LEU A 260 19.25 -7.95 -24.54
CA LEU A 260 19.64 -8.08 -23.15
C LEU A 260 18.73 -9.05 -22.36
N THR A 261 17.44 -8.94 -22.56
CA THR A 261 16.42 -9.77 -21.88
C THR A 261 16.14 -11.09 -22.60
N ASN A 262 16.66 -11.25 -23.81
CA ASN A 262 16.51 -12.44 -24.66
C ASN A 262 17.80 -13.27 -24.76
N GLY A 263 18.55 -13.37 -23.66
CA GLY A 263 19.70 -14.29 -23.54
C GLY A 263 21.06 -13.64 -23.74
N PHE A 264 21.14 -12.37 -24.11
CA PHE A 264 22.39 -11.68 -24.38
C PHE A 264 22.82 -10.73 -23.26
N SER A 265 22.69 -11.16 -22.01
CA SER A 265 23.09 -10.37 -20.83
C SER A 265 24.57 -10.58 -20.43
N ASN A 266 25.29 -11.51 -21.07
CA ASN A 266 26.68 -11.87 -20.72
C ASN A 266 27.70 -10.97 -21.46
N TYR A 267 27.47 -9.65 -21.45
CA TYR A 267 28.36 -8.69 -22.13
C TYR A 267 28.72 -7.53 -21.19
N VAL A 268 29.94 -7.03 -21.34
CA VAL A 268 30.39 -5.73 -20.81
C VAL A 268 30.42 -4.77 -22.00
N PHE A 269 29.58 -3.78 -21.93
CA PHE A 269 29.47 -2.74 -22.96
C PHE A 269 30.41 -1.57 -22.66
N ARG A 270 30.77 -0.80 -23.69
CA ARG A 270 31.49 0.46 -23.50
C ARG A 270 30.71 1.47 -22.67
N ASP A 271 29.39 1.43 -22.79
CA ASP A 271 28.48 2.23 -21.99
C ASP A 271 28.23 1.53 -20.63
N ASN A 272 28.58 2.22 -19.54
CA ASN A 272 28.43 1.69 -18.20
C ASN A 272 26.95 1.42 -17.82
N VAL A 273 26.02 2.23 -18.35
CA VAL A 273 24.58 2.04 -18.09
C VAL A 273 24.12 0.68 -18.64
N LEU A 274 24.54 0.31 -19.83
CA LEU A 274 24.21 -0.97 -20.45
C LEU A 274 24.86 -2.14 -19.69
N THR A 275 26.11 -1.96 -19.24
CA THR A 275 26.81 -2.96 -18.42
C THR A 275 26.10 -3.20 -17.10
N VAL A 276 25.62 -2.15 -16.43
CA VAL A 276 24.84 -2.25 -15.19
C VAL A 276 23.49 -2.92 -15.45
N GLN A 277 22.81 -2.61 -16.56
CA GLN A 277 21.57 -3.28 -16.95
C GLN A 277 21.81 -4.77 -17.23
N ALA A 278 22.88 -5.12 -17.93
CA ALA A 278 23.27 -6.50 -18.19
C ALA A 278 23.52 -7.30 -16.89
N ALA A 279 24.25 -6.71 -15.95
CA ALA A 279 24.51 -7.30 -14.65
C ALA A 279 23.22 -7.49 -13.81
N ARG A 280 22.28 -6.56 -13.93
CA ARG A 280 20.96 -6.63 -13.26
C ARG A 280 20.10 -7.71 -13.88
N GLU A 281 20.05 -7.80 -15.22
CA GLU A 281 19.29 -8.81 -15.95
C GLU A 281 19.71 -10.23 -15.58
N ARG A 282 21.03 -10.49 -15.41
CA ARG A 282 21.54 -11.79 -14.92
C ARG A 282 21.03 -12.18 -13.55
N LYS A 283 20.77 -11.20 -12.67
CA LYS A 283 20.27 -11.45 -11.30
C LYS A 283 18.75 -11.57 -11.26
N ASN A 284 18.06 -10.69 -12.00
CA ASN A 284 16.61 -10.57 -11.98
C ASN A 284 16.10 -10.43 -13.42
N PRO A 285 15.86 -11.55 -14.12
CA PRO A 285 15.45 -11.54 -15.53
C PRO A 285 14.11 -10.83 -15.73
N VAL A 286 14.15 -9.71 -16.46
CA VAL A 286 12.97 -8.86 -16.73
C VAL A 286 11.97 -9.57 -17.62
N LYS A 287 12.42 -10.32 -18.63
CA LYS A 287 11.52 -11.02 -19.56
C LYS A 287 10.68 -12.07 -18.85
N ILE A 288 11.27 -12.85 -17.95
CA ILE A 288 10.54 -13.86 -17.16
C ILE A 288 9.43 -13.19 -16.35
N ARG A 289 9.73 -12.03 -15.72
CA ARG A 289 8.74 -11.25 -14.99
C ARG A 289 7.64 -10.71 -15.90
N LEU A 290 7.99 -10.17 -17.08
CA LEU A 290 7.02 -9.68 -18.05
C LEU A 290 6.14 -10.83 -18.60
N ASP A 291 6.71 -11.99 -18.90
CA ASP A 291 5.96 -13.18 -19.32
C ASP A 291 4.95 -13.61 -18.25
N SER A 292 5.33 -13.57 -16.98
CA SER A 292 4.42 -13.85 -15.86
C SER A 292 3.28 -12.81 -15.77
N ILE A 293 3.58 -11.52 -15.98
CA ILE A 293 2.58 -10.44 -15.98
C ILE A 293 1.62 -10.58 -17.17
N PHE A 294 2.13 -10.97 -18.34
CA PHE A 294 1.38 -11.07 -19.60
C PHE A 294 0.58 -12.36 -19.74
N LYS A 295 0.86 -13.35 -18.91
CA LYS A 295 0.18 -14.65 -18.96
C LYS A 295 -1.33 -14.48 -18.79
N ASP A 296 -2.09 -15.06 -19.71
CA ASP A 296 -3.56 -15.03 -19.74
C ASP A 296 -4.15 -13.61 -19.74
N LYS A 297 -3.43 -12.63 -20.32
CA LYS A 297 -3.83 -11.23 -20.44
C LYS A 297 -3.95 -10.80 -21.89
N ASN A 298 -4.92 -9.92 -22.15
CA ASN A 298 -5.04 -9.21 -23.41
C ASN A 298 -4.10 -7.98 -23.37
N LEU A 299 -3.09 -7.97 -24.20
CA LEU A 299 -2.14 -6.86 -24.26
C LEU A 299 -2.61 -5.86 -25.31
N ILE A 300 -2.81 -4.61 -24.88
CA ILE A 300 -3.14 -3.52 -25.81
C ILE A 300 -2.15 -2.38 -25.62
N THR A 301 -2.08 -1.50 -26.61
CA THR A 301 -1.31 -0.25 -26.51
C THR A 301 -1.94 0.82 -27.40
N CYS A 302 -1.58 2.08 -27.20
CA CYS A 302 -2.10 3.17 -28.02
C CYS A 302 -1.27 3.42 -29.29
N GLU A 303 -1.87 4.10 -30.28
CA GLU A 303 -1.25 4.39 -31.57
C GLU A 303 0.08 5.13 -31.45
N SER A 304 0.14 6.16 -30.61
CA SER A 304 1.38 6.91 -30.34
C SER A 304 2.48 6.02 -29.79
N ALA A 305 2.15 5.07 -28.92
CA ALA A 305 3.13 4.15 -28.37
C ALA A 305 3.74 3.23 -29.45
N VAL A 306 2.91 2.69 -30.34
CA VAL A 306 3.37 1.84 -31.45
C VAL A 306 4.25 2.63 -32.42
N LYS A 307 3.83 3.84 -32.78
CA LYS A 307 4.60 4.71 -33.68
C LYS A 307 5.99 4.97 -33.12
N ASP A 308 6.08 5.36 -31.85
CA ASP A 308 7.36 5.67 -31.22
C ASP A 308 8.20 4.41 -30.96
N PHE A 309 7.56 3.30 -30.57
CA PHE A 309 8.24 2.00 -30.43
C PHE A 309 8.91 1.58 -31.75
N LYS A 310 8.19 1.60 -32.87
CA LYS A 310 8.74 1.29 -34.20
C LYS A 310 9.91 2.20 -34.51
N SER A 311 9.75 3.50 -34.37
CA SER A 311 10.82 4.47 -34.63
C SER A 311 12.09 4.22 -33.80
N ILE A 312 11.93 3.87 -32.52
CA ILE A 312 13.06 3.54 -31.64
C ILE A 312 13.75 2.25 -32.10
N VAL A 313 12.98 1.21 -32.40
CA VAL A 313 13.53 -0.08 -32.83
C VAL A 313 14.22 0.04 -34.19
N ASP A 314 13.63 0.78 -35.13
CA ASP A 314 14.22 0.99 -36.45
C ASP A 314 15.58 1.74 -36.37
N THR A 315 15.67 2.70 -35.44
CA THR A 315 16.87 3.55 -35.28
C THR A 315 17.96 2.87 -34.45
N LEU A 316 17.61 2.18 -33.38
CA LEU A 316 18.58 1.70 -32.39
C LEU A 316 18.70 0.18 -32.33
N GLY A 317 17.69 -0.56 -32.79
CA GLY A 317 17.65 -2.00 -32.71
C GLY A 317 18.52 -2.72 -33.71
N GLY A 318 19.11 -3.83 -33.33
CA GLY A 318 19.72 -4.80 -34.24
C GLY A 318 18.65 -5.67 -34.94
N ASP A 319 19.11 -6.52 -35.88
CA ASP A 319 18.20 -7.32 -36.71
C ASP A 319 17.30 -8.27 -35.91
N GLY A 320 17.86 -8.93 -34.90
CA GLY A 320 17.09 -9.80 -34.02
C GLY A 320 16.09 -9.03 -33.16
N GLU A 321 16.45 -7.83 -32.69
CA GLU A 321 15.54 -6.94 -31.96
C GLU A 321 14.38 -6.46 -32.84
N LYS A 322 14.68 -6.10 -34.10
CA LYS A 322 13.66 -5.74 -35.12
C LYS A 322 12.72 -6.91 -35.41
N GLN A 323 13.26 -8.11 -35.56
CA GLN A 323 12.43 -9.30 -35.78
C GLN A 323 11.53 -9.60 -34.58
N ARG A 324 12.07 -9.55 -33.36
CA ARG A 324 11.27 -9.74 -32.12
C ARG A 324 10.21 -8.64 -31.95
N ALA A 325 10.52 -7.40 -32.36
CA ALA A 325 9.55 -6.30 -32.33
C ALA A 325 8.38 -6.54 -33.29
N LYS A 326 8.65 -7.03 -34.49
CA LYS A 326 7.63 -7.43 -35.45
C LYS A 326 6.77 -8.56 -34.91
N ASP A 327 7.39 -9.61 -34.38
CA ASP A 327 6.69 -10.75 -33.77
C ASP A 327 5.82 -10.33 -32.58
N PHE A 328 6.32 -9.44 -31.71
CA PHE A 328 5.56 -8.89 -30.60
C PHE A 328 4.29 -8.18 -31.06
N LEU A 329 4.41 -7.30 -32.06
CA LEU A 329 3.28 -6.53 -32.59
C LEU A 329 2.25 -7.38 -33.33
N GLU A 330 2.67 -8.45 -34.00
CA GLU A 330 1.81 -9.31 -34.81
C GLU A 330 1.18 -10.45 -33.99
N ASN A 331 1.92 -11.02 -33.01
CA ASN A 331 1.53 -12.25 -32.34
C ASN A 331 1.26 -12.13 -30.84
N LYS A 332 1.81 -11.10 -30.20
CA LYS A 332 1.62 -10.89 -28.74
C LYS A 332 0.65 -9.76 -28.42
N LEU A 333 0.66 -8.69 -29.20
CA LEU A 333 -0.23 -7.56 -29.00
C LEU A 333 -1.61 -7.88 -29.56
N HIS A 334 -2.64 -7.75 -28.73
CA HIS A 334 -4.01 -8.09 -29.11
C HIS A 334 -4.72 -6.96 -29.86
N ALA A 335 -4.43 -5.70 -29.48
CA ALA A 335 -5.05 -4.55 -30.14
C ALA A 335 -4.19 -3.28 -30.00
N ILE A 336 -4.28 -2.43 -31.04
CA ILE A 336 -3.81 -1.06 -31.04
C ILE A 336 -5.06 -0.19 -30.95
N VAL A 337 -5.12 0.68 -29.94
CA VAL A 337 -6.27 1.55 -29.70
C VAL A 337 -5.91 3.01 -29.96
N PRO A 338 -6.87 3.86 -30.35
CA PRO A 338 -6.65 5.30 -30.46
C PRO A 338 -6.17 5.90 -29.14
N ASP A 339 -5.33 6.93 -29.21
CA ASP A 339 -4.91 7.67 -28.04
C ASP A 339 -6.12 8.28 -27.31
N ARG A 340 -6.20 8.05 -26.00
CA ARG A 340 -7.23 8.61 -25.11
C ARG A 340 -6.56 9.17 -23.87
N ILE A 341 -6.74 10.47 -23.63
CA ILE A 341 -6.18 11.08 -22.42
C ILE A 341 -7.34 11.28 -21.43
N SER A 342 -7.25 10.68 -20.24
CA SER A 342 -8.25 10.92 -19.20
C SER A 342 -8.13 12.38 -18.70
N GLU A 343 -9.25 12.96 -18.28
CA GLU A 343 -9.29 14.34 -17.76
C GLU A 343 -8.24 14.62 -16.68
N ARG A 344 -8.03 13.68 -15.77
CA ARG A 344 -7.08 13.86 -14.68
C ARG A 344 -5.63 13.83 -15.16
N VAL A 345 -5.29 13.00 -16.17
CA VAL A 345 -3.96 12.96 -16.76
C VAL A 345 -3.70 14.18 -17.63
N GLU A 346 -4.72 14.71 -18.29
CA GLU A 346 -4.62 15.93 -19.08
C GLU A 346 -4.25 17.15 -18.22
N LYS A 347 -4.79 17.24 -17.00
CA LYS A 347 -4.52 18.31 -16.03
C LYS A 347 -3.08 18.29 -15.47
N LEU A 348 -2.29 17.24 -15.71
CA LEU A 348 -0.90 17.22 -15.28
C LEU A 348 -0.10 18.37 -15.93
N GLY A 349 0.57 19.17 -15.11
CA GLY A 349 1.50 20.20 -15.56
C GLY A 349 2.67 19.59 -16.31
N SER A 350 3.10 20.21 -17.41
CA SER A 350 4.25 19.77 -18.19
C SER A 350 5.55 19.96 -17.40
N SER A 351 6.47 18.98 -17.48
CA SER A 351 7.81 19.01 -16.90
C SER A 351 8.75 18.13 -17.71
N ASP A 352 10.03 18.09 -17.36
CA ASP A 352 11.00 17.20 -18.01
C ASP A 352 10.57 15.72 -17.98
N GLN A 353 9.84 15.32 -16.94
CA GLN A 353 9.33 13.96 -16.75
C GLN A 353 7.91 13.78 -17.34
N ILE A 354 7.12 14.87 -17.48
CA ILE A 354 5.75 14.82 -17.98
C ILE A 354 5.70 15.43 -19.38
N LYS A 355 5.85 14.57 -20.39
CA LYS A 355 5.78 14.92 -21.81
C LYS A 355 4.45 14.47 -22.41
N GLY A 356 4.02 15.12 -23.49
CA GLY A 356 2.76 14.81 -24.18
C GLY A 356 2.63 13.33 -24.57
N ARG A 357 3.69 12.71 -25.06
CA ARG A 357 3.76 11.27 -25.37
C ARG A 357 3.41 10.38 -24.16
N SER A 358 4.03 10.65 -23.03
CA SER A 358 3.73 9.87 -21.81
C SER A 358 2.30 10.10 -21.34
N LYS A 359 1.77 11.34 -21.47
CA LYS A 359 0.36 11.62 -21.16
C LYS A 359 -0.58 10.79 -22.05
N ALA A 360 -0.29 10.65 -23.35
CA ALA A 360 -1.12 9.83 -24.24
C ALA A 360 -1.14 8.38 -23.81
N ILE A 361 0.02 7.76 -23.53
CA ILE A 361 0.12 6.36 -23.16
C ILE A 361 -0.54 6.07 -21.81
N PHE A 362 -0.14 6.81 -20.78
CA PHE A 362 -0.69 6.61 -19.44
C PHE A 362 -2.16 7.06 -19.34
N GLY A 363 -2.51 8.13 -20.08
CA GLY A 363 -3.88 8.61 -20.17
C GLY A 363 -4.82 7.62 -20.83
N THR A 364 -4.34 6.87 -21.85
CA THR A 364 -5.14 5.80 -22.48
C THR A 364 -5.43 4.67 -21.51
N GLY A 365 -4.41 4.16 -20.79
CA GLY A 365 -4.63 3.16 -19.74
C GLY A 365 -5.57 3.65 -18.64
N ASP A 366 -5.43 4.90 -18.24
CA ASP A 366 -6.26 5.54 -17.21
C ASP A 366 -7.71 5.75 -17.68
N ALA A 367 -7.91 6.23 -18.91
CA ALA A 367 -9.25 6.42 -19.49
C ALA A 367 -10.01 5.11 -19.67
N MET A 368 -9.30 4.03 -20.00
CA MET A 368 -9.86 2.68 -20.14
C MET A 368 -9.96 1.92 -18.82
N LYS A 369 -9.49 2.48 -17.71
CA LYS A 369 -9.44 1.87 -16.38
C LYS A 369 -8.69 0.52 -16.36
N ILE A 370 -7.57 0.45 -17.08
CA ILE A 370 -6.69 -0.73 -17.15
C ILE A 370 -5.27 -0.39 -16.67
N LEU A 371 -4.59 -1.39 -16.13
CA LEU A 371 -3.23 -1.24 -15.62
C LEU A 371 -2.25 -0.98 -16.77
N THR A 372 -1.36 -0.01 -16.61
CA THR A 372 -0.26 0.26 -17.56
C THR A 372 1.03 -0.40 -17.07
N VAL A 373 1.62 -1.27 -17.90
CA VAL A 373 2.91 -1.92 -17.63
C VAL A 373 4.03 -1.03 -18.13
N THR A 374 4.95 -0.60 -17.26
CA THR A 374 5.94 0.42 -17.59
C THR A 374 7.21 0.32 -16.73
N ALA A 375 8.34 0.81 -17.27
CA ALA A 375 9.55 1.11 -16.51
C ALA A 375 9.73 2.63 -16.25
N ASN A 376 8.81 3.47 -16.71
CA ASN A 376 8.91 4.93 -16.60
C ASN A 376 8.48 5.42 -15.19
N GLN A 377 9.30 5.09 -14.20
CA GLN A 377 9.07 5.53 -12.80
C GLN A 377 9.11 7.06 -12.67
N GLY A 378 9.85 7.76 -13.54
CA GLY A 378 9.94 9.22 -13.52
C GLY A 378 8.59 9.87 -13.74
N PHE A 379 7.86 9.46 -14.77
CA PHE A 379 6.50 9.93 -15.05
C PHE A 379 5.53 9.60 -13.90
N VAL A 380 5.57 8.36 -13.40
CA VAL A 380 4.67 7.91 -12.32
C VAL A 380 4.87 8.74 -11.05
N ARG A 381 6.14 8.98 -10.64
CA ARG A 381 6.46 9.81 -9.47
C ARG A 381 6.06 11.28 -9.68
N ALA A 382 6.31 11.82 -10.87
CA ALA A 382 5.95 13.20 -11.19
C ALA A 382 4.42 13.41 -11.22
N ALA A 383 3.64 12.45 -11.72
CA ALA A 383 2.19 12.45 -11.63
C ALA A 383 1.70 12.39 -10.18
N GLN A 384 2.31 11.52 -9.38
CA GLN A 384 1.99 11.37 -7.96
C GLN A 384 2.29 12.66 -7.16
N SER A 385 3.37 13.36 -7.48
CA SER A 385 3.71 14.64 -6.82
C SER A 385 2.69 15.74 -7.12
N GLN A 386 1.96 15.63 -8.25
CA GLN A 386 0.84 16.50 -8.61
C GLN A 386 -0.52 15.95 -8.15
N GLY A 387 -0.54 14.96 -7.26
CA GLY A 387 -1.75 14.40 -6.66
C GLY A 387 -2.44 13.31 -7.50
N ILE A 388 -1.87 12.91 -8.64
CA ILE A 388 -2.46 11.88 -9.52
C ILE A 388 -1.75 10.55 -9.34
N ARG A 389 -2.45 9.58 -8.75
CA ARG A 389 -1.98 8.20 -8.64
C ARG A 389 -2.44 7.42 -9.87
N LEU A 390 -1.48 6.93 -10.63
CA LEU A 390 -1.72 6.11 -11.81
C LEU A 390 -1.73 4.63 -11.43
N ALA A 391 -2.59 3.86 -12.10
CA ALA A 391 -2.65 2.42 -11.94
C ALA A 391 -1.62 1.76 -12.85
N VAL A 392 -0.48 1.35 -12.27
CA VAL A 392 0.67 0.85 -13.05
C VAL A 392 1.27 -0.41 -12.44
N ILE A 393 1.88 -1.22 -13.29
CA ILE A 393 2.80 -2.30 -12.91
C ILE A 393 4.19 -1.86 -13.32
N ILE A 394 5.07 -1.67 -12.35
CA ILE A 394 6.45 -1.23 -12.58
C ILE A 394 7.37 -2.44 -12.79
N HIS A 395 8.20 -2.36 -13.82
CA HIS A 395 9.29 -3.29 -14.07
C HIS A 395 10.63 -2.56 -14.25
N GLU A 396 11.74 -3.31 -14.28
CA GLU A 396 13.05 -2.76 -14.51
C GLU A 396 13.23 -2.37 -15.99
N SER A 397 13.93 -1.26 -16.25
CA SER A 397 14.18 -0.81 -17.60
C SER A 397 15.29 -1.63 -18.28
N SER A 398 15.12 -1.91 -19.58
CA SER A 398 16.15 -2.52 -20.44
C SER A 398 16.22 -1.75 -21.74
N CYS A 399 17.44 -1.51 -22.21
CA CYS A 399 17.70 -0.83 -23.51
C CYS A 399 17.88 -1.86 -24.62
N LEU A 400 17.68 -1.42 -25.89
CA LEU A 400 18.10 -2.19 -27.04
C LEU A 400 19.65 -2.21 -27.09
N THR A 401 20.24 -3.39 -27.24
CA THR A 401 21.70 -3.57 -27.12
C THR A 401 22.34 -4.32 -28.26
N GLU A 402 21.57 -4.99 -29.13
CA GLU A 402 22.09 -5.88 -30.14
C GLU A 402 23.06 -5.16 -31.11
N SER A 403 22.71 -3.96 -31.57
CA SER A 403 23.58 -3.14 -32.43
C SER A 403 24.92 -2.73 -31.78
N LYS A 404 25.00 -2.81 -30.44
CA LYS A 404 26.21 -2.44 -29.66
C LYS A 404 27.06 -3.65 -29.26
N MET A 405 26.58 -4.87 -29.50
CA MET A 405 27.26 -6.11 -29.10
C MET A 405 28.58 -6.30 -29.85
N SER A 406 28.68 -5.84 -31.10
CA SER A 406 29.93 -5.91 -31.88
C SER A 406 31.12 -5.19 -31.25
N THR A 407 30.87 -4.26 -30.33
CA THR A 407 31.89 -3.49 -29.59
C THR A 407 31.95 -3.83 -28.11
N ALA A 408 31.19 -4.83 -27.68
CA ALA A 408 31.11 -5.29 -26.29
C ALA A 408 32.02 -6.51 -26.10
N THR A 409 32.46 -6.75 -24.87
CA THR A 409 33.26 -7.91 -24.49
C THR A 409 32.36 -8.95 -23.82
N GLU A 410 32.35 -10.19 -24.32
CA GLU A 410 31.59 -11.28 -23.73
C GLU A 410 32.25 -11.76 -22.44
N ILE A 411 31.43 -12.00 -21.41
CA ILE A 411 31.88 -12.54 -20.13
C ILE A 411 31.74 -14.07 -20.18
N THR A 412 32.85 -14.78 -20.11
CA THR A 412 32.83 -16.23 -19.91
C THR A 412 32.36 -16.51 -18.48
N ILE A 413 31.15 -17.04 -18.32
CA ILE A 413 30.69 -17.52 -17.02
C ILE A 413 31.26 -18.91 -16.83
N GLU A 414 32.36 -19.04 -16.08
CA GLU A 414 32.78 -20.34 -15.56
C GLU A 414 31.67 -20.90 -14.71
N ASN A 415 31.06 -22.01 -15.14
CA ASN A 415 30.07 -22.74 -14.35
C ASN A 415 30.74 -23.23 -13.06
N LYS A 416 30.60 -22.49 -11.98
CA LYS A 416 30.87 -22.99 -10.62
C LYS A 416 29.71 -23.88 -10.18
N ASN A 417 29.58 -25.03 -10.83
CA ASN A 417 28.83 -26.17 -10.35
C ASN A 417 29.76 -27.40 -10.52
N ALA A 418 30.53 -27.63 -9.51
CA ALA A 418 31.13 -28.92 -9.16
C ALA A 418 30.97 -29.10 -7.64
#